data_eae7808e634d2632b7a99a2922084bc3
#
_entry.id   eae7808e634d2632b7a99a2922084bc3
#
_cell.length_a   1.000
_cell.length_b   1.000
_cell.length_c   1.000
_cell.angle_alpha   90.00
_cell.angle_beta   90.00
_cell.angle_gamma   90.00
#
_symmetry.space_group_name_H-M   'P 1'
#
loop_
_entity.id
_entity.type
_entity.pdbx_description
1 polymer ?
#
loop_
_entity_poly.entity_id
_entity_poly.type
_entity_poly.pdbx_seq_one_letter_code
_entity_poly.pdbx_strand_id
1 'polypeptide(L)'
;MTPTRTRHRHEHRAPVAIAVLVNLGLSLLLPSEVLFFPSWVVPVLGVLLLIPLVVFNPRRLTRETTWSRWVSFSLAILLTVANQLTVVRTIEVLLGGQADGGAVLLTALQVWVSTIIAFGLVYWELDRGGPVARRRPELWTSDEADFQFPQETDPKTATWRPVYLDYLYVAMTNMVAFSPTDTMPMTVRAKMIMAYQALGGFILLALVISRAVNIIS
;
A
#
# COMPACT_ATOMS: atom_id res chain seq x y z
N MET A 1 5.95 43.80 -3.08
CA MET A 1 5.39 42.50 -3.44
C MET A 1 5.39 41.63 -2.17
N THR A 2 4.24 41.50 -1.52
CA THR A 2 4.07 40.65 -0.33
C THR A 2 4.11 39.18 -0.78
N PRO A 3 4.93 38.33 -0.17
CA PRO A 3 4.95 36.90 -0.50
C PRO A 3 3.60 36.29 -0.12
N THR A 4 2.86 35.83 -1.11
CA THR A 4 1.66 35.03 -0.93
C THR A 4 2.04 33.79 -0.15
N ARG A 5 1.64 33.75 1.12
CA ARG A 5 1.76 32.58 2.00
C ARG A 5 0.99 31.43 1.37
N THR A 6 1.68 30.57 0.63
CA THR A 6 1.12 29.34 0.10
C THR A 6 0.63 28.50 1.28
N ARG A 7 -0.68 28.41 1.41
CA ARG A 7 -1.34 27.57 2.41
C ARG A 7 -1.05 26.11 2.02
N HIS A 8 -0.03 25.50 2.62
CA HIS A 8 0.23 24.08 2.48
C HIS A 8 -1.00 23.32 2.98
N ARG A 9 -1.77 22.74 2.07
CA ARG A 9 -2.91 21.89 2.39
C ARG A 9 -2.36 20.61 3.04
N HIS A 10 -2.61 20.45 4.34
CA HIS A 10 -2.30 19.21 5.05
C HIS A 10 -3.11 18.06 4.47
N GLU A 11 -2.47 16.89 4.35
CA GLU A 11 -3.14 15.68 3.88
C GLU A 11 -4.21 15.23 4.89
N HIS A 12 -5.38 14.88 4.37
CA HIS A 12 -6.43 14.28 5.18
C HIS A 12 -6.07 12.83 5.50
N ARG A 13 -6.22 12.45 6.75
CA ARG A 13 -5.92 11.10 7.21
C ARG A 13 -6.98 10.08 6.80
N ALA A 14 -8.19 10.52 6.51
CA ALA A 14 -9.31 9.63 6.24
C ALA A 14 -9.04 8.58 5.14
N PRO A 15 -8.43 8.90 3.98
CA PRO A 15 -8.16 7.89 2.95
C PRO A 15 -7.24 6.76 3.44
N VAL A 16 -6.21 7.10 4.20
CA VAL A 16 -5.27 6.12 4.76
C VAL A 16 -5.96 5.24 5.80
N ALA A 17 -6.71 5.86 6.73
CA ALA A 17 -7.43 5.12 7.76
C ALA A 17 -8.49 4.17 7.16
N ILE A 18 -9.23 4.63 6.15
CA ILE A 18 -10.19 3.80 5.42
C ILE A 18 -9.49 2.62 4.74
N ALA A 19 -8.37 2.86 4.06
CA ALA A 19 -7.61 1.81 3.39
C ALA A 19 -7.10 0.76 4.38
N VAL A 20 -6.56 1.19 5.53
CA VAL A 20 -6.15 0.27 6.61
C VAL A 20 -7.34 -0.54 7.12
N LEU A 21 -8.48 0.10 7.42
CA LEU A 21 -9.67 -0.60 7.90
C LEU A 21 -10.23 -1.58 6.86
N VAL A 22 -10.22 -1.22 5.58
CA VAL A 22 -10.60 -2.13 4.48
C VAL A 22 -9.66 -3.33 4.44
N ASN A 23 -8.35 -3.11 4.53
CA ASN A 23 -7.37 -4.21 4.54
C ASN A 23 -7.57 -5.15 5.75
N LEU A 24 -7.79 -4.58 6.95
CA LEU A 24 -8.08 -5.39 8.14
C LEU A 24 -9.41 -6.16 8.01
N GLY A 25 -10.44 -5.53 7.43
CA GLY A 25 -11.71 -6.18 7.14
C GLY A 25 -11.56 -7.34 6.14
N LEU A 26 -10.80 -7.14 5.06
CA LEU A 26 -10.49 -8.21 4.11
C LEU A 26 -9.76 -9.37 4.78
N SER A 27 -8.80 -9.08 5.67
CA SER A 27 -8.06 -10.15 6.37
C SER A 27 -8.92 -10.98 7.32
N LEU A 28 -10.01 -10.42 7.88
CA LEU A 28 -10.98 -11.17 8.69
C LEU A 28 -11.83 -12.14 7.87
N LEU A 29 -12.04 -11.83 6.60
CA LEU A 29 -12.88 -12.61 5.68
C LEU A 29 -12.10 -13.72 4.96
N LEU A 30 -10.79 -13.81 5.17
CA LEU A 30 -9.96 -14.83 4.54
C LEU A 30 -10.22 -16.20 5.15
N PRO A 31 -10.29 -17.27 4.33
CA PRO A 31 -10.36 -18.64 4.80
C PRO A 31 -9.14 -19.04 5.64
N SER A 32 -9.34 -19.92 6.61
CA SER A 32 -8.28 -20.40 7.51
C SER A 32 -7.13 -21.09 6.77
N GLU A 33 -7.40 -21.68 5.62
CA GLU A 33 -6.42 -22.42 4.80
C GLU A 33 -5.28 -21.53 4.27
N VAL A 34 -5.56 -20.24 4.08
CA VAL A 34 -4.57 -19.27 3.58
C VAL A 34 -3.94 -18.42 4.69
N LEU A 35 -4.27 -18.69 5.94
CA LEU A 35 -3.75 -17.93 7.09
C LEU A 35 -2.67 -18.73 7.83
N PHE A 36 -1.57 -18.06 8.20
CA PHE A 36 -0.55 -18.59 9.10
C PHE A 36 -0.92 -18.43 10.58
N PHE A 37 -1.75 -17.42 10.87
CA PHE A 37 -2.19 -17.10 12.24
C PHE A 37 -3.70 -17.04 12.28
N PRO A 38 -4.32 -17.18 13.46
CA PRO A 38 -5.75 -16.95 13.62
C PRO A 38 -6.19 -15.62 12.99
N SER A 39 -7.34 -15.58 12.33
CA SER A 39 -7.85 -14.44 11.53
C SER A 39 -7.93 -13.12 12.31
N TRP A 40 -8.04 -13.18 13.62
CA TRP A 40 -8.12 -12.00 14.49
C TRP A 40 -6.77 -11.35 14.82
N VAL A 41 -5.64 -12.07 14.66
CA VAL A 41 -4.30 -11.59 15.10
C VAL A 41 -3.90 -10.32 14.35
N VAL A 42 -3.92 -10.35 13.01
CA VAL A 42 -3.52 -9.20 12.18
C VAL A 42 -4.45 -8.01 12.40
N PRO A 43 -5.79 -8.17 12.40
CA PRO A 43 -6.71 -7.08 12.72
C PRO A 43 -6.50 -6.47 14.11
N VAL A 44 -6.32 -7.27 15.14
CA VAL A 44 -6.09 -6.77 16.50
C VAL A 44 -4.79 -5.94 16.56
N LEU A 45 -3.68 -6.48 16.05
CA LEU A 45 -2.41 -5.76 16.01
C LEU A 45 -2.50 -4.49 15.15
N GLY A 46 -3.17 -4.56 14.01
CA GLY A 46 -3.39 -3.41 13.14
C GLY A 46 -4.20 -2.30 13.81
N VAL A 47 -5.27 -2.65 14.51
CA VAL A 47 -6.09 -1.69 15.28
C VAL A 47 -5.28 -1.11 16.44
N LEU A 48 -4.52 -1.92 17.18
CA LEU A 48 -3.67 -1.43 18.26
C LEU A 48 -2.63 -0.40 17.78
N LEU A 49 -2.07 -0.58 16.60
CA LEU A 49 -1.15 0.38 16.00
C LEU A 49 -1.90 1.59 15.39
N LEU A 50 -3.11 1.42 14.90
CA LEU A 50 -3.91 2.48 14.31
C LEU A 50 -4.47 3.45 15.37
N ILE A 51 -4.90 2.95 16.53
CA ILE A 51 -5.49 3.77 17.62
C ILE A 51 -4.57 4.94 17.99
N PRO A 52 -3.31 4.75 18.41
CA PRO A 52 -2.46 5.85 18.79
C PRO A 52 -2.23 6.84 17.65
N LEU A 53 -2.13 6.34 16.42
CA LEU A 53 -1.99 7.21 15.26
C LEU A 53 -3.23 8.10 15.06
N VAL A 54 -4.44 7.60 15.29
CA VAL A 54 -5.68 8.39 15.20
C VAL A 54 -5.81 9.35 16.36
N VAL A 55 -5.49 8.93 17.58
CA VAL A 55 -5.61 9.76 18.79
C VAL A 55 -4.68 10.97 18.72
N PHE A 56 -3.41 10.78 18.32
CA PHE A 56 -2.42 11.87 18.28
C PHE A 56 -2.60 12.82 17.07
N ASN A 57 -3.18 12.35 15.97
CA ASN A 57 -3.40 13.15 14.76
C ASN A 57 -4.80 12.90 14.16
N PRO A 58 -5.91 13.34 14.79
CA PRO A 58 -7.25 12.88 14.43
C PRO A 58 -7.75 13.34 13.06
N ARG A 59 -7.33 14.50 12.56
CA ARG A 59 -7.85 15.10 11.33
C ARG A 59 -6.83 15.39 10.25
N ARG A 60 -5.62 15.81 10.61
CA ARG A 60 -4.57 16.23 9.67
C ARG A 60 -3.21 15.76 10.15
N LEU A 61 -2.38 15.35 9.23
CA LEU A 61 -0.99 14.97 9.47
C LEU A 61 -0.14 16.24 9.65
N THR A 62 -0.20 16.85 10.84
CA THR A 62 0.46 18.13 11.14
C THR A 62 1.69 18.01 12.00
N ARG A 63 1.73 17.00 12.85
CA ARG A 63 2.84 16.76 13.78
C ARG A 63 3.33 15.34 13.60
N GLU A 64 4.60 15.22 13.33
CA GLU A 64 5.31 13.95 13.35
C GLU A 64 6.25 13.97 14.53
N THR A 65 6.05 13.03 15.45
CA THR A 65 7.04 12.70 16.45
C THR A 65 7.80 11.47 15.96
N THR A 66 9.05 11.30 16.34
CA THR A 66 9.85 10.11 15.99
C THR A 66 9.08 8.83 16.30
N TRP A 67 8.36 8.81 17.42
CA TRP A 67 7.53 7.67 17.81
C TRP A 67 6.35 7.41 16.85
N SER A 68 5.58 8.46 16.49
CA SER A 68 4.43 8.28 15.59
C SER A 68 4.84 7.80 14.20
N ARG A 69 6.01 8.22 13.73
CA ARG A 69 6.60 7.74 12.47
C ARG A 69 6.91 6.24 12.53
N TRP A 70 7.59 5.79 13.60
CA TRP A 70 7.89 4.37 13.76
C TRP A 70 6.64 3.51 13.87
N VAL A 71 5.58 3.98 14.55
CA VAL A 71 4.29 3.27 14.65
C VAL A 71 3.62 3.18 13.29
N SER A 72 3.58 4.27 12.51
CA SER A 72 2.98 4.27 11.17
C SER A 72 3.73 3.33 10.22
N PHE A 73 5.05 3.41 10.21
CA PHE A 73 5.91 2.52 9.43
C PHE A 73 5.74 1.05 9.85
N SER A 74 5.71 0.78 11.16
CA SER A 74 5.47 -0.58 11.68
C SER A 74 4.11 -1.13 11.25
N LEU A 75 3.06 -0.30 11.22
CA LEU A 75 1.75 -0.69 10.72
C LEU A 75 1.81 -1.07 9.23
N ALA A 76 2.45 -0.26 8.40
CA ALA A 76 2.59 -0.55 6.97
C ALA A 76 3.38 -1.85 6.75
N ILE A 77 4.47 -2.06 7.48
CA ILE A 77 5.28 -3.30 7.42
C ILE A 77 4.48 -4.51 7.92
N LEU A 78 3.79 -4.41 9.05
CA LEU A 78 2.95 -5.49 9.59
C LEU A 78 1.92 -5.95 8.55
N LEU A 79 1.17 -5.01 7.98
CA LEU A 79 0.14 -5.31 6.99
C LEU A 79 0.76 -5.93 5.72
N THR A 80 1.91 -5.42 5.28
CA THR A 80 2.60 -5.94 4.09
C THR A 80 3.13 -7.35 4.35
N VAL A 81 3.82 -7.59 5.46
CA VAL A 81 4.37 -8.92 5.78
C VAL A 81 3.25 -9.94 5.95
N ALA A 82 2.20 -9.62 6.72
CA ALA A 82 1.06 -10.49 6.89
C ALA A 82 0.39 -10.82 5.54
N ASN A 83 0.22 -9.81 4.68
CA ASN A 83 -0.33 -10.01 3.35
C ASN A 83 0.58 -10.88 2.47
N GLN A 84 1.92 -10.71 2.50
CA GLN A 84 2.84 -11.54 1.72
C GLN A 84 2.82 -13.01 2.17
N LEU A 85 2.70 -13.27 3.45
CA LEU A 85 2.49 -14.64 3.94
C LEU A 85 1.19 -15.23 3.37
N THR A 86 0.11 -14.45 3.37
CA THR A 86 -1.17 -14.86 2.77
C THR A 86 -1.05 -15.09 1.25
N VAL A 87 -0.28 -14.26 0.52
CA VAL A 87 0.01 -14.47 -0.91
C VAL A 87 0.67 -15.83 -1.14
N VAL A 88 1.71 -16.14 -0.37
CA VAL A 88 2.42 -17.44 -0.49
C VAL A 88 1.45 -18.60 -0.26
N ARG A 89 0.64 -18.54 0.80
CA ARG A 89 -0.36 -19.58 1.07
C ARG A 89 -1.42 -19.68 -0.02
N THR A 90 -1.88 -18.57 -0.55
CA THR A 90 -2.84 -18.57 -1.66
C THR A 90 -2.26 -19.25 -2.90
N ILE A 91 -0.98 -19.00 -3.20
CA ILE A 91 -0.27 -19.68 -4.29
C ILE A 91 -0.20 -21.19 -4.04
N GLU A 92 0.16 -21.63 -2.83
CA GLU A 92 0.19 -23.04 -2.46
C GLU A 92 -1.18 -23.72 -2.64
N VAL A 93 -2.26 -23.08 -2.20
CA VAL A 93 -3.64 -23.57 -2.35
C VAL A 93 -4.05 -23.65 -3.82
N LEU A 94 -3.71 -22.64 -4.63
CA LEU A 94 -3.97 -22.62 -6.09
C LEU A 94 -3.25 -23.76 -6.79
N LEU A 95 -2.00 -24.04 -6.45
CA LEU A 95 -1.21 -25.12 -7.02
C LEU A 95 -1.69 -26.51 -6.56
N GLY A 96 -2.19 -26.63 -5.33
CA GLY A 96 -2.67 -27.90 -4.75
C GLY A 96 -3.95 -28.44 -5.40
N GLY A 97 -4.74 -27.62 -6.06
CA GLY A 97 -5.89 -28.05 -6.88
C GLY A 97 -7.11 -28.61 -6.14
N GLN A 98 -7.07 -28.75 -4.82
CA GLN A 98 -8.09 -29.46 -4.03
C GLN A 98 -9.20 -28.57 -3.46
N ALA A 99 -9.04 -27.24 -3.48
CA ALA A 99 -10.03 -26.33 -2.93
C ALA A 99 -11.16 -26.02 -3.94
N ASP A 100 -12.35 -25.67 -3.41
CA ASP A 100 -13.46 -25.19 -4.22
C ASP A 100 -13.04 -24.03 -5.12
N GLY A 101 -13.22 -24.20 -6.43
CA GLY A 101 -12.71 -23.27 -7.42
C GLY A 101 -13.22 -21.85 -7.25
N GLY A 102 -14.49 -21.66 -6.94
CA GLY A 102 -15.11 -20.36 -6.74
C GLY A 102 -14.57 -19.63 -5.50
N ALA A 103 -14.48 -20.35 -4.38
CA ALA A 103 -13.95 -19.79 -3.12
C ALA A 103 -12.49 -19.36 -3.23
N VAL A 104 -11.66 -20.15 -3.94
CA VAL A 104 -10.24 -19.85 -4.15
C VAL A 104 -10.05 -18.59 -5.02
N LEU A 105 -10.86 -18.43 -6.08
CA LEU A 105 -10.80 -17.23 -6.91
C LEU A 105 -11.18 -15.96 -6.13
N LEU A 106 -12.21 -16.05 -5.29
CA LEU A 106 -12.59 -14.94 -4.42
C LEU A 106 -11.48 -14.59 -3.41
N THR A 107 -10.89 -15.61 -2.80
CA THR A 107 -9.74 -15.46 -1.88
C THR A 107 -8.55 -14.79 -2.59
N ALA A 108 -8.23 -15.23 -3.79
CA ALA A 108 -7.15 -14.62 -4.58
C ALA A 108 -7.43 -13.15 -4.91
N LEU A 109 -8.68 -12.79 -5.23
CA LEU A 109 -9.08 -11.40 -5.43
C LEU A 109 -8.94 -10.56 -4.13
N GLN A 110 -9.35 -11.09 -2.99
CA GLN A 110 -9.18 -10.43 -1.69
C GLN A 110 -7.70 -10.16 -1.38
N VAL A 111 -6.85 -11.17 -1.58
CA VAL A 111 -5.40 -11.07 -1.38
C VAL A 111 -4.79 -10.07 -2.36
N TRP A 112 -5.25 -10.05 -3.61
CA TRP A 112 -4.80 -9.11 -4.63
C TRP A 112 -5.11 -7.65 -4.24
N VAL A 113 -6.33 -7.36 -3.80
CA VAL A 113 -6.73 -6.02 -3.31
C VAL A 113 -5.94 -5.64 -2.06
N SER A 114 -5.77 -6.57 -1.13
CA SER A 114 -4.98 -6.35 0.09
C SER A 114 -3.52 -6.03 -0.23
N THR A 115 -2.93 -6.67 -1.25
CA THR A 115 -1.57 -6.40 -1.72
C THR A 115 -1.45 -4.96 -2.24
N ILE A 116 -2.41 -4.48 -3.04
CA ILE A 116 -2.43 -3.10 -3.54
C ILE A 116 -2.44 -2.11 -2.35
N ILE A 117 -3.31 -2.32 -1.38
CA ILE A 117 -3.43 -1.44 -0.20
C ILE A 117 -2.13 -1.45 0.61
N ALA A 118 -1.57 -2.62 0.88
CA ALA A 118 -0.37 -2.77 1.69
C ALA A 118 0.85 -2.10 1.04
N PHE A 119 1.09 -2.33 -0.27
CA PHE A 119 2.19 -1.66 -0.98
C PHE A 119 1.95 -0.17 -1.17
N GLY A 120 0.71 0.26 -1.40
CA GLY A 120 0.37 1.69 -1.41
C GLY A 120 0.74 2.39 -0.09
N LEU A 121 0.53 1.73 1.06
CA LEU A 121 0.97 2.23 2.37
C LEU A 121 2.50 2.27 2.49
N VAL A 122 3.20 1.23 2.02
CA VAL A 122 4.67 1.20 2.04
C VAL A 122 5.25 2.34 1.18
N TYR A 123 4.77 2.51 -0.04
CA TYR A 123 5.23 3.60 -0.92
C TYR A 123 4.98 4.98 -0.31
N TRP A 124 3.79 5.16 0.28
CA TRP A 124 3.41 6.40 0.94
C TRP A 124 4.27 6.74 2.17
N GLU A 125 4.68 5.72 2.95
CA GLU A 125 5.55 5.90 4.11
C GLU A 125 7.03 6.06 3.75
N LEU A 126 7.49 5.43 2.66
CA LEU A 126 8.91 5.48 2.28
C LEU A 126 9.28 6.78 1.58
N ASP A 127 8.41 7.27 0.68
CA ASP A 127 8.76 8.39 -0.19
C ASP A 127 9.04 9.67 0.61
N ARG A 128 10.23 10.25 0.36
CA ARG A 128 10.67 11.51 0.98
C ARG A 128 10.58 11.53 2.50
N GLY A 129 10.83 10.40 3.14
CA GLY A 129 10.77 10.28 4.58
C GLY A 129 9.37 10.29 5.19
N GLY A 130 8.33 10.08 4.37
CA GLY A 130 6.95 9.91 4.83
C GLY A 130 6.04 11.14 4.69
N PRO A 131 4.76 11.00 5.06
CA PRO A 131 3.71 11.96 4.71
C PRO A 131 3.87 13.36 5.30
N VAL A 132 4.52 13.48 6.44
CA VAL A 132 4.75 14.79 7.08
C VAL A 132 6.04 15.40 6.55
N ALA A 133 7.11 14.61 6.40
CA ALA A 133 8.40 15.09 5.93
C ALA A 133 8.30 15.65 4.50
N ARG A 134 7.64 14.95 3.57
CA ARG A 134 7.50 15.40 2.17
C ARG A 134 6.78 16.73 2.00
N ARG A 135 6.08 17.23 3.02
CA ARG A 135 5.41 18.54 3.01
C ARG A 135 6.27 19.66 3.59
N ARG A 136 7.47 19.32 4.05
CA ARG A 136 8.46 20.25 4.60
C ARG A 136 9.70 20.24 3.71
N PRO A 137 9.77 21.12 2.70
CA PRO A 137 10.89 21.14 1.75
C PRO A 137 12.26 21.29 2.40
N GLU A 138 12.29 21.83 3.61
CA GLU A 138 13.51 21.98 4.42
C GLU A 138 14.04 20.66 5.00
N LEU A 139 13.24 19.60 4.98
CA LEU A 139 13.62 18.30 5.57
C LEU A 139 14.08 17.26 4.55
N TRP A 140 14.00 17.55 3.25
CA TRP A 140 14.40 16.60 2.20
C TRP A 140 14.88 17.36 0.96
N THR A 141 15.74 16.72 0.16
CA THR A 141 16.16 17.20 -1.16
C THR A 141 15.41 16.45 -2.26
N SER A 142 15.38 17.01 -3.47
CA SER A 142 14.78 16.34 -4.64
C SER A 142 15.40 14.98 -4.92
N ASP A 143 16.68 14.81 -4.58
CA ASP A 143 17.45 13.59 -4.79
C ASP A 143 17.06 12.45 -3.82
N GLU A 144 16.32 12.77 -2.76
CA GLU A 144 15.81 11.80 -1.79
C GLU A 144 14.41 11.26 -2.13
N ALA A 145 13.80 11.73 -3.22
CA ALA A 145 12.51 11.23 -3.67
C ALA A 145 12.61 9.80 -4.18
N ASP A 146 11.75 8.91 -3.67
CA ASP A 146 11.63 7.54 -4.18
C ASP A 146 10.82 7.48 -5.47
N PHE A 147 9.85 8.39 -5.61
CA PHE A 147 8.95 8.47 -6.76
C PHE A 147 8.93 9.89 -7.33
N GLN A 148 8.97 9.98 -8.66
CA GLN A 148 8.73 11.21 -9.40
C GLN A 148 7.36 11.10 -10.10
N PHE A 149 6.46 12.01 -9.76
CA PHE A 149 5.13 12.08 -10.35
C PHE A 149 5.11 13.10 -11.51
N PRO A 150 4.32 12.86 -12.58
CA PRO A 150 4.21 13.78 -13.72
C PRO A 150 3.82 15.21 -13.31
N GLN A 151 2.97 15.34 -12.28
CA GLN A 151 2.52 16.63 -11.77
C GLN A 151 3.65 17.49 -11.17
N GLU A 152 4.77 16.88 -10.80
CA GLU A 152 5.92 17.60 -10.23
C GLU A 152 6.76 18.27 -11.31
N THR A 153 6.64 17.84 -12.56
CA THR A 153 7.39 18.38 -13.70
C THR A 153 6.68 19.52 -14.42
N ASP A 154 5.38 19.72 -14.19
CA ASP A 154 4.62 20.80 -14.79
C ASP A 154 4.69 22.07 -13.91
N PRO A 155 5.18 23.21 -14.45
CA PRO A 155 5.21 24.48 -13.72
C PRO A 155 3.84 24.94 -13.18
N LYS A 156 2.74 24.53 -13.83
CA LYS A 156 1.38 24.86 -13.40
C LYS A 156 0.97 24.17 -12.10
N THR A 157 1.60 23.06 -11.79
CA THR A 157 1.35 22.23 -10.60
C THR A 157 2.50 22.25 -9.60
N ALA A 158 3.36 23.28 -9.63
CA ALA A 158 4.55 23.39 -8.76
C ALA A 158 4.26 23.25 -7.24
N THR A 159 3.02 23.55 -6.81
CA THR A 159 2.57 23.40 -5.41
C THR A 159 1.92 22.04 -5.11
N TRP A 160 1.76 21.19 -6.12
CA TRP A 160 1.20 19.85 -5.94
C TRP A 160 2.12 18.99 -5.08
N ARG A 161 1.52 18.13 -4.28
CA ARG A 161 2.26 17.13 -3.48
C ARG A 161 1.46 15.85 -3.46
N PRO A 162 2.12 14.69 -3.62
CA PRO A 162 1.44 13.41 -3.64
C PRO A 162 0.75 13.13 -2.31
N VAL A 163 -0.42 12.51 -2.41
CA VAL A 163 -1.23 12.01 -1.30
C VAL A 163 -1.33 10.49 -1.36
N TYR A 164 -1.85 9.86 -0.32
CA TYR A 164 -1.96 8.39 -0.27
C TYR A 164 -2.59 7.76 -1.52
N LEU A 165 -3.63 8.39 -2.09
CA LEU A 165 -4.31 7.86 -3.28
C LEU A 165 -3.40 7.79 -4.51
N ASP A 166 -2.41 8.68 -4.63
CA ASP A 166 -1.44 8.62 -5.73
C ASP A 166 -0.55 7.37 -5.60
N TYR A 167 -0.10 7.04 -4.38
CA TYR A 167 0.68 5.84 -4.12
C TYR A 167 -0.15 4.56 -4.23
N LEU A 168 -1.42 4.60 -3.83
CA LEU A 168 -2.36 3.50 -4.04
C LEU A 168 -2.54 3.22 -5.53
N TYR A 169 -2.65 4.27 -6.35
CA TYR A 169 -2.72 4.15 -7.80
C TYR A 169 -1.44 3.56 -8.40
N VAL A 170 -0.25 4.00 -7.94
CA VAL A 170 1.03 3.39 -8.33
C VAL A 170 1.06 1.91 -7.98
N ALA A 171 0.66 1.54 -6.76
CA ALA A 171 0.63 0.14 -6.33
C ALA A 171 -0.36 -0.70 -7.17
N MET A 172 -1.53 -0.13 -7.49
CA MET A 172 -2.54 -0.80 -8.32
C MET A 172 -2.02 -1.05 -9.74
N THR A 173 -1.48 -0.04 -10.39
CA THR A 173 -0.98 -0.16 -11.77
C THR A 173 0.24 -1.07 -11.85
N ASN A 174 1.11 -1.04 -10.84
CA ASN A 174 2.24 -1.95 -10.73
C ASN A 174 1.81 -3.42 -10.55
N MET A 175 0.70 -3.65 -9.83
CA MET A 175 0.16 -5.01 -9.62
C MET A 175 -0.48 -5.61 -10.86
N VAL A 176 -1.04 -4.76 -11.74
CA VAL A 176 -1.66 -5.21 -13.01
C VAL A 176 -0.62 -5.52 -14.08
N ALA A 177 0.62 -5.11 -13.91
CA ALA A 177 1.78 -5.37 -14.79
C ALA A 177 1.65 -4.89 -16.25
N PHE A 178 0.65 -4.07 -16.58
CA PHE A 178 0.40 -3.66 -17.98
C PHE A 178 1.02 -2.32 -18.38
N SER A 179 1.44 -1.54 -17.48
CA SER A 179 2.30 -0.35 -17.66
C SER A 179 2.50 0.28 -16.31
N PRO A 180 3.74 0.57 -15.91
CA PRO A 180 3.91 1.52 -14.86
C PRO A 180 3.20 2.80 -15.30
N THR A 181 2.54 3.45 -14.37
CA THR A 181 2.09 4.83 -14.56
C THR A 181 3.27 5.67 -15.04
N ASP A 182 3.03 6.86 -15.54
CA ASP A 182 4.08 7.84 -15.81
C ASP A 182 4.89 8.23 -14.55
N THR A 183 4.57 7.64 -13.39
CA THR A 183 5.30 7.79 -12.14
C THR A 183 6.58 6.94 -12.16
N MET A 184 7.73 7.60 -12.04
CA MET A 184 9.03 6.93 -12.13
C MET A 184 9.59 6.61 -10.75
N PRO A 185 10.02 5.33 -10.49
CA PRO A 185 10.81 5.01 -9.31
C PRO A 185 12.24 5.53 -9.50
N MET A 186 12.66 6.43 -8.61
CA MET A 186 13.94 7.12 -8.70
C MET A 186 15.06 6.37 -7.98
N THR A 187 14.77 5.75 -6.84
CA THR A 187 15.75 5.07 -6.00
C THR A 187 15.82 3.56 -6.28
N VAL A 188 16.93 2.95 -5.94
CA VAL A 188 17.11 1.49 -6.04
C VAL A 188 16.10 0.77 -5.16
N ARG A 189 15.85 1.27 -3.94
CA ARG A 189 14.87 0.66 -3.01
C ARG A 189 13.46 0.67 -3.60
N ALA A 190 13.02 1.78 -4.19
CA ALA A 190 11.71 1.86 -4.84
C ALA A 190 11.60 0.86 -6.00
N LYS A 191 12.62 0.80 -6.87
CA LYS A 191 12.68 -0.16 -7.99
C LYS A 191 12.59 -1.60 -7.51
N MET A 192 13.32 -1.98 -6.46
CA MET A 192 13.32 -3.35 -5.92
C MET A 192 11.96 -3.72 -5.31
N ILE A 193 11.34 -2.81 -4.54
CA ILE A 193 10.04 -3.06 -3.94
C ILE A 193 8.96 -3.17 -5.01
N MET A 194 8.98 -2.29 -6.03
CA MET A 194 8.06 -2.37 -7.16
C MET A 194 8.25 -3.65 -7.98
N ALA A 195 9.48 -4.05 -8.26
CA ALA A 195 9.77 -5.30 -8.97
C ALA A 195 9.26 -6.52 -8.20
N TYR A 196 9.46 -6.56 -6.88
CA TYR A 196 8.95 -7.62 -6.02
C TYR A 196 7.42 -7.68 -6.04
N GLN A 197 6.74 -6.54 -5.90
CA GLN A 197 5.28 -6.46 -5.99
C GLN A 197 4.77 -6.92 -7.36
N ALA A 198 5.36 -6.43 -8.45
CA ALA A 198 4.97 -6.77 -9.81
C ALA A 198 5.11 -8.27 -10.09
N LEU A 199 6.22 -8.87 -9.66
CA LEU A 199 6.46 -10.31 -9.83
C LEU A 199 5.43 -11.14 -9.05
N GLY A 200 5.16 -10.80 -7.79
CA GLY A 200 4.13 -11.47 -6.98
C GLY A 200 2.74 -11.33 -7.58
N GLY A 201 2.39 -10.13 -8.07
CA GLY A 201 1.13 -9.87 -8.76
C GLY A 201 0.96 -10.66 -10.04
N PHE A 202 2.02 -10.73 -10.85
CA PHE A 202 2.02 -11.51 -12.10
C PHE A 202 1.81 -13.01 -11.84
N ILE A 203 2.55 -13.57 -10.86
CA ILE A 203 2.40 -14.99 -10.50
C ILE A 203 0.99 -15.28 -10.02
N LEU A 204 0.45 -14.46 -9.12
CA LEU A 204 -0.90 -14.64 -8.61
C LEU A 204 -1.95 -14.56 -9.72
N LEU A 205 -1.84 -13.57 -10.61
CA LEU A 205 -2.75 -13.38 -11.72
C LEU A 205 -2.70 -14.56 -12.71
N ALA A 206 -1.50 -15.04 -13.07
CA ALA A 206 -1.31 -16.18 -13.96
C ALA A 206 -1.95 -17.46 -13.39
N LEU A 207 -1.80 -17.71 -12.09
CA LEU A 207 -2.40 -18.86 -11.42
C LEU A 207 -3.93 -18.74 -11.34
N VAL A 208 -4.45 -17.55 -11.06
CA VAL A 208 -5.90 -17.28 -11.05
C VAL A 208 -6.51 -17.54 -12.42
N ILE A 209 -5.90 -17.07 -13.50
CA ILE A 209 -6.37 -17.31 -14.87
C ILE A 209 -6.32 -18.81 -15.19
N SER A 210 -5.20 -19.48 -14.89
CA SER A 210 -5.07 -20.93 -15.09
C SER A 210 -6.17 -21.70 -14.35
N ARG A 211 -6.44 -21.34 -13.10
CA ARG A 211 -7.48 -21.99 -12.30
C ARG A 211 -8.88 -21.71 -12.83
N ALA A 212 -9.15 -20.47 -13.23
CA ALA A 212 -10.45 -20.10 -13.81
C ALA A 212 -10.76 -20.90 -15.09
N VAL A 213 -9.79 -21.08 -15.96
CA VAL A 213 -9.94 -21.91 -17.17
C VAL A 213 -10.27 -23.37 -16.82
N ASN A 214 -9.59 -23.94 -15.83
CA ASN A 214 -9.83 -25.31 -15.41
C ASN A 214 -11.20 -25.56 -14.73
N ILE A 215 -11.85 -24.49 -14.22
CA ILE A 215 -13.19 -24.60 -13.63
C ILE A 215 -14.28 -24.56 -14.71
N ILE A 216 -14.01 -23.86 -15.82
CA ILE A 216 -14.98 -23.66 -16.92
C ILE A 216 -14.94 -24.79 -17.95
N SER A 217 -13.81 -25.51 -18.04
CA SER A 217 -13.61 -26.68 -18.92
C SER A 217 -14.15 -27.95 -18.29
#